data_ed7592db6e1bcd52d9af7842be71d18e
#
_entry.id   ed7592db6e1bcd52d9af7842be71d18e
#
_cell.length_a   1.000
_cell.length_b   1.000
_cell.length_c   1.000
_cell.angle_alpha   90.00
_cell.angle_beta   90.00
_cell.angle_gamma   90.00
#
_symmetry.space_group_name_H-M   'P 1'
#
loop_
_entity.id
_entity.type
_entity.pdbx_description
1 polymer ?
#
loop_
_entity_poly.entity_id
_entity_poly.type
_entity_poly.pdbx_seq_one_letter_code
_entity_poly.pdbx_strand_id
1 'polypeptide(L)'
;MKSIMVKYTELPREETIYIGGMFPVGKVSAVVANGGVGKSWCVLLASLSITKGVRFLPNEEYPVWNDKDVMVIDTENRAKTFCERVILAGGSLERYYVPGEDICSAITYFDKRDKESIEEEIQDPNTMMVIVDSLAGFNGGIDENTVAASESIKWLGRLAQKYNKAVVLTHFLNKSEVTNRINTENMRGHSSCQQYMELIWAIDKDKGSEKIKRLYQIKNNITEIDDTVYRFKLTEASAEFLVTPTAEETSLKEKRAKIFEANIDKSDKEIAELILIEEPTSYLHNLVAWVKRRRKG
;
A
#
# COMPACT_ATOMS: atom_id res chain seq x y z
N MET A 1 23.43 19.53 27.81
CA MET A 1 23.23 18.67 26.60
C MET A 1 23.70 19.48 25.40
N LYS A 2 24.73 19.02 24.67
CA LYS A 2 25.10 19.66 23.39
C LYS A 2 24.03 19.25 22.36
N SER A 3 23.39 20.23 21.74
CA SER A 3 22.50 19.99 20.60
C SER A 3 23.32 19.46 19.44
N ILE A 4 23.05 18.24 19.01
CA ILE A 4 23.68 17.65 17.81
C ILE A 4 22.78 18.05 16.64
N MET A 5 23.22 19.04 15.86
CA MET A 5 22.58 19.35 14.58
C MET A 5 23.28 18.61 13.47
N VAL A 6 22.50 17.83 12.72
CA VAL A 6 22.97 17.13 11.50
C VAL A 6 22.52 17.95 10.29
N LYS A 7 23.44 18.22 9.36
CA LYS A 7 23.08 18.90 8.10
C LYS A 7 22.36 17.94 7.17
N TYR A 8 21.41 18.43 6.41
CA TYR A 8 20.69 17.62 5.40
C TYR A 8 21.62 16.99 4.36
N THR A 9 22.77 17.62 4.09
CA THR A 9 23.81 17.08 3.18
C THR A 9 24.57 15.88 3.77
N GLU A 10 24.46 15.66 5.06
CA GLU A 10 25.11 14.56 5.79
C GLU A 10 24.16 13.36 6.01
N LEU A 11 22.89 13.52 5.63
CA LEU A 11 21.93 12.42 5.69
C LEU A 11 22.20 11.43 4.54
N PRO A 12 22.23 10.13 4.82
CA PRO A 12 22.41 9.12 3.78
C PRO A 12 21.25 9.22 2.76
N ARG A 13 21.59 9.20 1.49
CA ARG A 13 20.63 9.10 0.38
C ARG A 13 20.53 7.64 -0.03
N GLU A 14 19.77 6.89 0.73
CA GLU A 14 19.47 5.50 0.39
C GLU A 14 18.30 5.45 -0.58
N GLU A 15 18.41 4.58 -1.59
CA GLU A 15 17.28 4.28 -2.45
C GLU A 15 16.18 3.59 -1.65
N THR A 16 14.94 4.00 -1.87
CA THR A 16 13.80 3.39 -1.19
C THR A 16 13.56 1.99 -1.75
N ILE A 17 13.68 0.99 -0.90
CA ILE A 17 13.38 -0.40 -1.22
C ILE A 17 11.86 -0.61 -1.12
N TYR A 18 11.26 -1.25 -2.13
CA TYR A 18 9.83 -1.56 -2.17
C TYR A 18 9.59 -3.06 -2.12
N ILE A 19 8.86 -3.53 -1.11
CA ILE A 19 8.39 -4.93 -1.02
C ILE A 19 7.25 -5.14 -2.01
N GLY A 20 7.40 -6.14 -2.88
CA GLY A 20 6.43 -6.47 -3.90
C GLY A 20 6.18 -5.35 -4.92
N GLY A 21 7.04 -4.32 -4.96
CA GLY A 21 6.85 -3.11 -5.76
C GLY A 21 5.82 -2.13 -5.18
N MET A 22 5.29 -2.42 -4.00
CA MET A 22 4.19 -1.68 -3.40
C MET A 22 4.54 -0.97 -2.10
N PHE A 23 5.30 -1.59 -1.22
CA PHE A 23 5.43 -1.18 0.17
C PHE A 23 6.85 -0.74 0.49
N PRO A 24 7.09 0.56 0.67
CA PRO A 24 8.41 1.09 0.96
C PRO A 24 8.87 0.69 2.37
N VAL A 25 10.10 0.18 2.46
CA VAL A 25 10.76 -0.13 3.72
C VAL A 25 11.01 1.17 4.50
N GLY A 26 10.88 1.11 5.83
CA GLY A 26 11.01 2.27 6.70
C GLY A 26 9.76 3.18 6.75
N LYS A 27 8.65 2.77 6.14
CA LYS A 27 7.43 3.58 6.00
C LYS A 27 6.16 2.81 6.34
N VAL A 28 5.07 3.56 6.55
CA VAL A 28 3.72 3.02 6.69
C VAL A 28 2.97 3.17 5.38
N SER A 29 2.40 2.08 4.90
CA SER A 29 1.53 2.04 3.74
C SER A 29 0.16 1.47 4.09
N ALA A 30 -0.84 1.72 3.26
CA ALA A 30 -2.15 1.10 3.42
C ALA A 30 -2.67 0.49 2.14
N VAL A 31 -3.47 -0.56 2.30
CA VAL A 31 -4.35 -1.11 1.26
C VAL A 31 -5.79 -0.89 1.68
N VAL A 32 -6.53 -0.12 0.89
CA VAL A 32 -7.91 0.26 1.19
C VAL A 32 -8.89 -0.35 0.20
N ALA A 33 -10.00 -0.86 0.71
CA ALA A 33 -11.10 -1.40 -0.10
C ALA A 33 -12.35 -1.60 0.76
N ASN A 34 -13.48 -1.86 0.12
CA ASN A 34 -14.66 -2.39 0.79
C ASN A 34 -14.41 -3.81 1.36
N GLY A 35 -15.27 -4.25 2.27
CA GLY A 35 -15.21 -5.61 2.81
C GLY A 35 -15.25 -6.68 1.70
N GLY A 36 -14.48 -7.76 1.86
CA GLY A 36 -14.49 -8.90 0.94
C GLY A 36 -13.85 -8.68 -0.45
N VAL A 37 -13.27 -7.50 -0.73
CA VAL A 37 -12.69 -7.22 -2.05
C VAL A 37 -11.31 -7.84 -2.25
N GLY A 38 -10.58 -8.19 -1.16
CA GLY A 38 -9.30 -8.90 -1.28
C GLY A 38 -8.08 -8.17 -0.69
N LYS A 39 -8.27 -7.21 0.24
CA LYS A 39 -7.16 -6.50 0.91
C LYS A 39 -6.10 -7.44 1.49
N SER A 40 -6.53 -8.33 2.39
CA SER A 40 -5.63 -9.29 3.06
C SER A 40 -4.91 -10.20 2.06
N TRP A 41 -5.59 -10.62 0.99
CA TRP A 41 -4.96 -11.38 -0.10
C TRP A 41 -3.89 -10.57 -0.83
N CYS A 42 -4.17 -9.32 -1.16
CA CYS A 42 -3.21 -8.45 -1.83
C CYS A 42 -1.91 -8.27 -1.01
N VAL A 43 -2.07 -8.00 0.30
CA VAL A 43 -0.93 -7.81 1.20
C VAL A 43 -0.15 -9.11 1.38
N LEU A 44 -0.84 -10.24 1.55
CA LEU A 44 -0.21 -11.57 1.62
C LEU A 44 0.60 -11.88 0.36
N LEU A 45 0.03 -11.66 -0.83
CA LEU A 45 0.73 -11.95 -2.08
C LEU A 45 1.96 -11.08 -2.27
N ALA A 46 1.89 -9.80 -1.90
CA ALA A 46 3.05 -8.93 -1.91
C ALA A 46 4.14 -9.42 -0.95
N SER A 47 3.78 -9.99 0.20
CA SER A 47 4.73 -10.55 1.16
C SER A 47 5.51 -11.77 0.63
N LEU A 48 4.95 -12.50 -0.35
CA LEU A 48 5.66 -13.60 -1.02
C LEU A 48 6.93 -13.15 -1.75
N SER A 49 7.04 -11.86 -2.07
CA SER A 49 8.26 -11.32 -2.68
C SER A 49 9.48 -11.35 -1.74
N ILE A 50 9.26 -11.42 -0.44
CA ILE A 50 10.33 -11.48 0.56
C ILE A 50 10.44 -12.85 1.24
N THR A 51 9.36 -13.64 1.26
CA THR A 51 9.35 -14.96 1.92
C THR A 51 9.60 -16.12 0.94
N LYS A 52 9.36 -15.91 -0.36
CA LYS A 52 9.43 -16.95 -1.40
C LYS A 52 10.15 -16.50 -2.68
N GLY A 53 10.50 -15.22 -2.81
CA GLY A 53 11.13 -14.68 -4.00
C GLY A 53 10.19 -14.54 -5.22
N VAL A 54 8.88 -14.49 -5.00
CA VAL A 54 7.88 -14.34 -6.06
C VAL A 54 7.55 -12.89 -6.27
N ARG A 55 7.78 -12.36 -7.47
CA ARG A 55 7.42 -10.97 -7.80
C ARG A 55 5.91 -10.79 -7.72
N PHE A 56 5.50 -9.72 -7.08
CA PHE A 56 4.07 -9.38 -6.98
C PHE A 56 3.65 -8.45 -8.13
N LEU A 57 4.19 -7.23 -8.20
CA LEU A 57 4.00 -6.40 -9.39
C LEU A 57 5.01 -6.78 -10.47
N PRO A 58 4.62 -6.70 -11.75
CA PRO A 58 5.45 -7.15 -12.87
C PRO A 58 6.50 -6.10 -13.26
N ASN A 59 7.28 -5.62 -12.30
CA ASN A 59 8.43 -4.77 -12.56
C ASN A 59 9.69 -5.49 -12.09
N GLU A 60 10.61 -5.74 -13.01
CA GLU A 60 11.87 -6.46 -12.75
C GLU A 60 12.86 -5.67 -11.90
N GLU A 61 12.70 -4.35 -11.79
CA GLU A 61 13.57 -3.48 -10.99
C GLU A 61 13.39 -3.69 -9.47
N TYR A 62 12.23 -4.20 -9.03
CA TYR A 62 12.00 -4.44 -7.61
C TYR A 62 12.70 -5.71 -7.13
N PRO A 63 13.50 -5.61 -6.04
CA PRO A 63 14.20 -6.75 -5.48
C PRO A 63 13.22 -7.76 -4.87
N VAL A 64 13.63 -9.03 -4.86
CA VAL A 64 12.93 -10.12 -4.19
C VAL A 64 13.88 -10.87 -3.27
N TRP A 65 13.34 -11.44 -2.21
CA TRP A 65 14.06 -12.28 -1.25
C TRP A 65 13.28 -13.59 -1.04
N ASN A 66 13.90 -14.57 -0.45
CA ASN A 66 13.25 -15.86 -0.13
C ASN A 66 13.52 -16.32 1.31
N ASP A 67 14.13 -15.44 2.09
CA ASP A 67 14.65 -15.72 3.44
C ASP A 67 14.16 -14.72 4.50
N LYS A 68 13.34 -13.75 4.13
CA LYS A 68 12.84 -12.74 5.07
C LYS A 68 11.53 -13.16 5.71
N ASP A 69 11.28 -12.63 6.89
CA ASP A 69 10.13 -12.95 7.71
C ASP A 69 9.11 -11.81 7.73
N VAL A 70 7.87 -12.18 8.03
CA VAL A 70 6.73 -11.28 8.10
C VAL A 70 6.06 -11.40 9.47
N MET A 71 5.98 -10.29 10.20
CA MET A 71 5.17 -10.19 11.38
C MET A 71 3.72 -9.89 11.00
N VAL A 72 2.77 -10.62 11.55
CA VAL A 72 1.34 -10.44 11.29
C VAL A 72 0.63 -10.03 12.58
N ILE A 73 0.14 -8.80 12.63
CA ILE A 73 -0.71 -8.31 13.71
C ILE A 73 -2.16 -8.58 13.30
N ASP A 74 -2.67 -9.76 13.71
CA ASP A 74 -4.05 -10.15 13.46
C ASP A 74 -4.95 -9.57 14.56
N THR A 75 -5.88 -8.72 14.16
CA THR A 75 -6.76 -8.02 15.09
C THR A 75 -8.15 -8.64 15.21
N GLU A 76 -8.42 -9.70 14.47
CA GLU A 76 -9.74 -10.30 14.38
C GLU A 76 -9.75 -11.81 14.71
N ASN A 77 -8.68 -12.34 15.32
CA ASN A 77 -8.49 -13.77 15.65
C ASN A 77 -8.65 -14.69 14.44
N ARG A 78 -8.06 -14.30 13.30
CA ARG A 78 -8.15 -15.05 12.04
C ARG A 78 -6.87 -15.79 11.69
N ALA A 79 -6.00 -16.07 12.67
CA ALA A 79 -4.70 -16.73 12.46
C ALA A 79 -4.84 -18.00 11.61
N LYS A 80 -5.83 -18.85 11.90
CA LYS A 80 -6.11 -20.05 11.10
C LYS A 80 -6.40 -19.71 9.63
N THR A 81 -7.26 -18.74 9.37
CA THR A 81 -7.61 -18.30 8.01
C THR A 81 -6.40 -17.69 7.31
N PHE A 82 -5.55 -16.95 8.03
CA PHE A 82 -4.32 -16.43 7.48
C PHE A 82 -3.35 -17.56 7.08
N CYS A 83 -3.13 -18.55 7.97
CA CYS A 83 -2.31 -19.72 7.68
C CYS A 83 -2.80 -20.49 6.45
N GLU A 84 -4.11 -20.74 6.35
CA GLU A 84 -4.72 -21.39 5.19
C GLU A 84 -4.44 -20.62 3.89
N ARG A 85 -4.52 -19.29 3.92
CA ARG A 85 -4.20 -18.43 2.77
C ARG A 85 -2.71 -18.47 2.39
N VAL A 86 -1.80 -18.48 3.38
CA VAL A 86 -0.36 -18.62 3.12
C VAL A 86 -0.09 -19.93 2.38
N ILE A 87 -0.67 -21.05 2.85
CA ILE A 87 -0.51 -22.36 2.24
C ILE A 87 -1.10 -22.37 0.81
N LEU A 88 -2.31 -21.85 0.61
CA LEU A 88 -2.95 -21.75 -0.71
C LEU A 88 -2.13 -20.93 -1.69
N ALA A 89 -1.50 -19.85 -1.22
CA ALA A 89 -0.59 -19.02 -2.02
C ALA A 89 0.79 -19.69 -2.26
N GLY A 90 1.01 -20.89 -1.69
CA GLY A 90 2.27 -21.62 -1.76
C GLY A 90 3.41 -21.00 -0.98
N GLY A 91 3.11 -20.22 0.05
CA GLY A 91 4.07 -19.71 1.02
C GLY A 91 4.44 -20.74 2.09
N SER A 92 5.52 -20.50 2.83
CA SER A 92 5.91 -21.29 4.00
C SER A 92 5.46 -20.58 5.28
N LEU A 93 4.77 -21.31 6.16
CA LEU A 93 4.33 -20.78 7.47
C LEU A 93 5.51 -20.43 8.38
N GLU A 94 6.67 -21.02 8.18
CA GLU A 94 7.89 -20.74 8.95
C GLU A 94 8.38 -19.29 8.81
N ARG A 95 7.88 -18.57 7.81
CA ARG A 95 8.22 -17.17 7.51
C ARG A 95 7.22 -16.16 8.04
N TYR A 96 6.16 -16.64 8.71
CA TYR A 96 5.10 -15.78 9.24
C TYR A 96 4.91 -16.04 10.72
N TYR A 97 4.90 -14.99 11.51
CA TYR A 97 4.70 -15.09 12.95
C TYR A 97 3.80 -13.96 13.46
N VAL A 98 3.20 -14.18 14.62
CA VAL A 98 2.42 -13.17 15.32
C VAL A 98 3.19 -12.74 16.57
N PRO A 99 3.17 -11.45 16.95
CA PRO A 99 3.80 -11.00 18.17
C PRO A 99 3.02 -11.51 19.40
N GLY A 100 3.77 -11.85 20.47
CA GLY A 100 3.20 -12.33 21.70
C GLY A 100 3.02 -13.86 21.78
N GLU A 101 2.63 -14.33 22.97
CA GLU A 101 2.54 -15.77 23.27
C GLU A 101 1.19 -16.39 22.86
N ASP A 102 0.14 -15.60 22.74
CA ASP A 102 -1.23 -16.07 22.47
C ASP A 102 -1.72 -15.65 21.08
N ILE A 103 -1.59 -16.57 20.12
CA ILE A 103 -2.10 -16.39 18.75
C ILE A 103 -3.61 -16.35 18.62
N CYS A 104 -4.32 -16.66 19.71
CA CYS A 104 -5.80 -16.67 19.76
C CYS A 104 -6.37 -15.33 20.23
N SER A 105 -5.56 -14.43 20.74
CA SER A 105 -5.98 -13.11 21.21
C SER A 105 -5.84 -12.05 20.14
N ALA A 106 -6.85 -11.19 20.02
CA ALA A 106 -6.76 -10.05 19.12
C ALA A 106 -5.76 -9.03 19.68
N ILE A 107 -4.81 -8.63 18.86
CA ILE A 107 -3.75 -7.68 19.22
C ILE A 107 -4.26 -6.27 19.00
N THR A 108 -4.11 -5.39 20.01
CA THR A 108 -4.59 -4.01 19.95
C THR A 108 -3.52 -2.99 20.37
N TYR A 109 -3.58 -1.80 19.78
CA TYR A 109 -2.67 -0.70 20.10
C TYR A 109 -2.76 -0.23 21.56
N PHE A 110 -3.93 -0.37 22.20
CA PHE A 110 -4.17 0.14 23.57
C PHE A 110 -3.76 -0.83 24.65
N ASP A 111 -3.57 -2.09 24.35
CA ASP A 111 -2.98 -3.03 25.30
C ASP A 111 -1.45 -2.77 25.40
N LYS A 112 -0.99 -2.63 26.65
CA LYS A 112 0.42 -2.35 26.90
C LYS A 112 1.32 -3.54 26.55
N ARG A 113 0.86 -4.75 26.83
CA ARG A 113 1.61 -5.99 26.56
C ARG A 113 1.74 -6.20 25.06
N ASP A 114 0.64 -5.96 24.31
CA ASP A 114 0.66 -6.06 22.86
C ASP A 114 1.70 -5.11 22.26
N LYS A 115 1.78 -3.87 22.74
CA LYS A 115 2.79 -2.91 22.28
C LYS A 115 4.20 -3.33 22.63
N GLU A 116 4.42 -3.83 23.84
CA GLU A 116 5.72 -4.33 24.28
C GLU A 116 6.14 -5.51 23.41
N SER A 117 5.28 -6.47 23.15
CA SER A 117 5.54 -7.61 22.28
C SER A 117 5.86 -7.18 20.84
N ILE A 118 5.08 -6.24 20.28
CA ILE A 118 5.36 -5.71 18.93
C ILE A 118 6.71 -5.00 18.89
N GLU A 119 7.04 -4.18 19.92
CA GLU A 119 8.33 -3.48 19.97
C GLU A 119 9.52 -4.43 20.13
N GLU A 120 9.34 -5.54 20.81
CA GLU A 120 10.37 -6.57 20.97
C GLU A 120 10.59 -7.33 19.67
N GLU A 121 9.53 -7.86 19.08
CA GLU A 121 9.59 -8.73 17.91
C GLU A 121 9.96 -7.97 16.61
N ILE A 122 9.58 -6.70 16.47
CA ILE A 122 9.90 -5.92 15.26
C ILE A 122 11.40 -5.66 15.10
N GLN A 123 12.18 -5.85 16.16
CA GLN A 123 13.64 -5.65 16.15
C GLN A 123 14.38 -6.78 15.42
N ASP A 124 13.76 -7.95 15.25
CA ASP A 124 14.40 -9.07 14.55
C ASP A 124 14.89 -8.61 13.16
N PRO A 125 16.19 -8.75 12.86
CA PRO A 125 16.77 -8.33 11.58
C PRO A 125 16.22 -9.13 10.39
N ASN A 126 15.67 -10.32 10.60
CA ASN A 126 15.06 -11.13 9.54
C ASN A 126 13.68 -10.61 9.17
N THR A 127 12.94 -10.01 10.11
CA THR A 127 11.66 -9.39 9.84
C THR A 127 11.84 -8.20 8.91
N MET A 128 11.17 -8.20 7.78
CA MET A 128 11.24 -7.11 6.81
C MET A 128 9.91 -6.38 6.64
N MET A 129 8.81 -7.07 6.93
CA MET A 129 7.45 -6.55 6.77
C MET A 129 6.59 -6.82 8.00
N VAL A 130 5.75 -5.85 8.34
CA VAL A 130 4.72 -5.95 9.38
C VAL A 130 3.36 -5.71 8.73
N ILE A 131 2.46 -6.66 8.85
CA ILE A 131 1.08 -6.58 8.37
C ILE A 131 0.15 -6.32 9.56
N VAL A 132 -0.68 -5.29 9.47
CA VAL A 132 -1.77 -5.01 10.43
C VAL A 132 -3.10 -5.21 9.72
N ASP A 133 -3.80 -6.27 10.02
CA ASP A 133 -5.09 -6.64 9.41
C ASP A 133 -6.16 -6.81 10.48
N SER A 134 -6.92 -5.79 10.75
CA SER A 134 -7.07 -4.47 10.13
C SER A 134 -6.71 -3.32 11.10
N LEU A 135 -6.50 -2.11 10.56
CA LEU A 135 -6.30 -0.90 11.37
C LEU A 135 -7.47 -0.64 12.33
N ALA A 136 -8.69 -0.86 11.88
CA ALA A 136 -9.90 -0.69 12.70
C ALA A 136 -9.87 -1.57 13.96
N GLY A 137 -9.53 -2.84 13.80
CA GLY A 137 -9.38 -3.76 14.93
C GLY A 137 -8.20 -3.40 15.82
N PHE A 138 -7.06 -3.02 15.22
CA PHE A 138 -5.85 -2.60 15.95
C PHE A 138 -6.12 -1.38 16.84
N ASN A 139 -6.96 -0.46 16.41
CA ASN A 139 -7.40 0.69 17.20
C ASN A 139 -8.37 0.34 18.36
N GLY A 140 -8.79 -0.92 18.50
CA GLY A 140 -9.42 -1.43 19.71
C GLY A 140 -10.73 -0.72 20.10
N GLY A 141 -11.56 -0.28 19.14
CA GLY A 141 -12.87 0.33 19.41
C GLY A 141 -12.83 1.86 19.61
N ILE A 142 -11.70 2.52 19.39
CA ILE A 142 -11.69 3.99 19.28
C ILE A 142 -12.55 4.42 18.10
N ASP A 143 -13.29 5.52 18.29
CA ASP A 143 -14.01 6.16 17.19
C ASP A 143 -13.01 6.60 16.11
N GLU A 144 -13.08 5.94 14.96
CA GLU A 144 -12.20 6.18 13.80
C GLU A 144 -12.29 7.62 13.26
N ASN A 145 -13.36 8.36 13.59
CA ASN A 145 -13.56 9.75 13.18
C ASN A 145 -12.84 10.76 14.10
N THR A 146 -12.04 10.29 15.03
CA THR A 146 -11.26 11.15 15.94
C THR A 146 -9.78 11.17 15.58
N VAL A 147 -9.10 12.24 15.97
CA VAL A 147 -7.63 12.36 15.82
C VAL A 147 -6.91 11.22 16.56
N ALA A 148 -7.48 10.74 17.67
CA ALA A 148 -6.91 9.63 18.46
C ALA A 148 -6.71 8.37 17.63
N ALA A 149 -7.54 8.10 16.62
CA ALA A 149 -7.39 6.96 15.74
C ALA A 149 -6.07 6.98 14.93
N SER A 150 -5.43 8.13 14.79
CA SER A 150 -4.15 8.25 14.09
C SER A 150 -2.92 7.97 14.96
N GLU A 151 -3.07 7.86 16.27
CA GLU A 151 -1.93 7.68 17.18
C GLU A 151 -1.23 6.33 17.00
N SER A 152 -1.99 5.28 16.72
CA SER A 152 -1.45 3.95 16.39
C SER A 152 -0.59 4.00 15.12
N ILE A 153 -1.03 4.73 14.09
CA ILE A 153 -0.30 4.87 12.82
C ILE A 153 0.99 5.65 13.03
N LYS A 154 0.95 6.72 13.82
CA LYS A 154 2.15 7.50 14.19
C LYS A 154 3.17 6.64 14.94
N TRP A 155 2.69 5.81 15.87
CA TRP A 155 3.53 4.90 16.64
C TRP A 155 4.15 3.85 15.71
N LEU A 156 3.37 3.19 14.87
CA LEU A 156 3.86 2.24 13.86
C LEU A 156 4.86 2.91 12.90
N GLY A 157 4.62 4.15 12.51
CA GLY A 157 5.54 4.92 11.66
C GLY A 157 6.91 5.15 12.31
N ARG A 158 6.94 5.41 13.62
CA ARG A 158 8.20 5.50 14.38
C ARG A 158 8.93 4.18 14.41
N LEU A 159 8.22 3.06 14.62
CA LEU A 159 8.82 1.72 14.60
C LEU A 159 9.33 1.36 13.20
N ALA A 160 8.53 1.62 12.16
CA ALA A 160 8.92 1.40 10.77
C ALA A 160 10.25 2.08 10.45
N GLN A 161 10.36 3.35 10.79
CA GLN A 161 11.57 4.15 10.56
C GLN A 161 12.75 3.68 11.44
N LYS A 162 12.51 3.45 12.73
CA LYS A 162 13.56 3.07 13.70
C LYS A 162 14.21 1.74 13.35
N TYR A 163 13.41 0.76 12.94
CA TYR A 163 13.86 -0.61 12.70
C TYR A 163 13.94 -0.96 11.19
N ASN A 164 13.71 0.02 10.32
CA ASN A 164 13.76 -0.13 8.86
C ASN A 164 12.86 -1.26 8.35
N LYS A 165 11.56 -1.23 8.71
CA LYS A 165 10.56 -2.24 8.33
C LYS A 165 9.48 -1.60 7.46
N ALA A 166 8.95 -2.36 6.49
CA ALA A 166 7.73 -1.95 5.80
C ALA A 166 6.51 -2.28 6.67
N VAL A 167 5.74 -1.28 7.08
CA VAL A 167 4.49 -1.50 7.82
C VAL A 167 3.31 -1.31 6.87
N VAL A 168 2.44 -2.31 6.78
CA VAL A 168 1.31 -2.33 5.86
C VAL A 168 0.01 -2.53 6.61
N LEU A 169 -0.90 -1.57 6.46
CA LEU A 169 -2.21 -1.57 7.11
C LEU A 169 -3.28 -1.98 6.09
N THR A 170 -4.23 -2.82 6.50
CA THR A 170 -5.50 -2.92 5.74
C THR A 170 -6.53 -2.00 6.38
N HIS A 171 -7.28 -1.28 5.54
CA HIS A 171 -8.28 -0.35 6.04
C HIS A 171 -9.52 -0.31 5.15
N PHE A 172 -10.64 0.16 5.70
CA PHE A 172 -11.93 0.19 5.02
C PHE A 172 -12.22 1.53 4.35
N LEU A 173 -13.10 1.46 3.36
CA LEU A 173 -13.70 2.65 2.76
C LEU A 173 -14.98 3.04 3.51
N ASN A 174 -15.39 4.31 3.35
CA ASN A 174 -16.70 4.76 3.76
C ASN A 174 -17.79 3.98 3.02
N LYS A 175 -18.98 3.84 3.65
CA LYS A 175 -20.13 3.16 3.04
C LYS A 175 -20.77 3.93 1.88
N SER A 176 -20.28 5.13 1.56
CA SER A 176 -20.76 5.90 0.40
C SER A 176 -20.49 5.14 -0.89
N GLU A 177 -21.43 5.16 -1.81
CA GLU A 177 -21.22 4.61 -3.15
C GLU A 177 -20.07 5.34 -3.84
N VAL A 178 -19.03 4.59 -4.17
CA VAL A 178 -17.93 5.09 -4.99
C VAL A 178 -18.35 4.92 -6.44
N THR A 179 -18.87 5.98 -7.03
CA THR A 179 -19.35 5.96 -8.43
C THR A 179 -18.21 5.93 -9.44
N ASN A 180 -17.02 6.39 -9.03
CA ASN A 180 -15.82 6.51 -9.85
C ASN A 180 -14.62 5.78 -9.19
N ARG A 181 -13.40 6.18 -9.56
CA ARG A 181 -12.15 5.70 -8.93
C ARG A 181 -12.11 6.11 -7.46
N ILE A 182 -11.71 5.19 -6.57
CA ILE A 182 -11.48 5.47 -5.15
C ILE A 182 -10.38 6.54 -5.03
N ASN A 183 -10.57 7.47 -4.13
CA ASN A 183 -9.57 8.47 -3.71
C ASN A 183 -9.42 8.46 -2.19
N THR A 184 -8.56 9.31 -1.65
CA THR A 184 -8.31 9.38 -0.19
C THR A 184 -9.52 9.84 0.61
N GLU A 185 -10.45 10.61 0.04
CA GLU A 185 -11.68 11.06 0.70
C GLU A 185 -12.67 9.91 0.95
N ASN A 186 -12.55 8.83 0.17
CA ASN A 186 -13.36 7.63 0.35
C ASN A 186 -12.89 6.75 1.51
N MET A 187 -11.75 7.04 2.14
CA MET A 187 -11.26 6.27 3.27
C MET A 187 -12.13 6.53 4.50
N ARG A 188 -12.41 5.46 5.24
CA ARG A 188 -13.13 5.55 6.50
C ARG A 188 -12.27 6.22 7.56
N GLY A 189 -12.89 7.00 8.46
CA GLY A 189 -12.26 7.62 9.60
C GLY A 189 -11.71 9.03 9.35
N HIS A 190 -11.02 9.55 10.35
CA HIS A 190 -10.51 10.92 10.34
C HIS A 190 -9.37 11.12 9.34
N SER A 191 -9.34 12.27 8.67
CA SER A 191 -8.32 12.60 7.67
C SER A 191 -6.88 12.56 8.18
N SER A 192 -6.67 12.73 9.51
CA SER A 192 -5.34 12.58 10.11
C SER A 192 -4.73 11.18 9.92
N CYS A 193 -5.55 10.13 9.80
CA CYS A 193 -5.04 8.79 9.53
C CYS A 193 -4.28 8.73 8.20
N GLN A 194 -4.80 9.40 7.17
CA GLN A 194 -4.19 9.44 5.85
C GLN A 194 -2.84 10.18 5.84
N GLN A 195 -2.66 11.16 6.75
CA GLN A 195 -1.44 11.98 6.79
C GLN A 195 -0.20 11.17 7.16
N TYR A 196 -0.35 10.14 7.98
CA TYR A 196 0.76 9.30 8.47
C TYR A 196 1.01 8.05 7.62
N MET A 197 0.24 7.85 6.57
CA MET A 197 0.47 6.81 5.56
C MET A 197 1.20 7.42 4.37
N GLU A 198 2.38 6.92 4.04
CA GLU A 198 3.19 7.47 2.95
C GLU A 198 2.69 7.02 1.57
N LEU A 199 2.19 5.79 1.49
CA LEU A 199 1.67 5.20 0.26
C LEU A 199 0.31 4.55 0.54
N ILE A 200 -0.67 4.81 -0.32
CA ILE A 200 -2.00 4.20 -0.21
C ILE A 200 -2.40 3.60 -1.54
N TRP A 201 -2.68 2.30 -1.51
CA TRP A 201 -3.22 1.54 -2.62
C TRP A 201 -4.71 1.28 -2.41
N ALA A 202 -5.49 1.43 -3.47
CA ALA A 202 -6.91 1.10 -3.48
C ALA A 202 -7.17 -0.18 -4.26
N ILE A 203 -8.10 -0.99 -3.76
CA ILE A 203 -8.61 -2.16 -4.49
C ILE A 203 -10.10 -1.98 -4.68
N ASP A 204 -10.57 -2.11 -5.91
CA ASP A 204 -11.98 -2.17 -6.24
C ASP A 204 -12.31 -3.31 -7.21
N LYS A 205 -13.60 -3.50 -7.49
CA LYS A 205 -14.05 -4.47 -8.48
C LYS A 205 -13.90 -3.88 -9.89
N ASP A 206 -13.47 -4.68 -10.84
CA ASP A 206 -13.48 -4.28 -12.24
C ASP A 206 -14.93 -4.19 -12.77
N LYS A 207 -15.24 -3.13 -13.52
CA LYS A 207 -16.60 -2.88 -14.04
C LYS A 207 -17.11 -4.02 -14.95
N GLY A 208 -16.22 -4.80 -15.55
CA GLY A 208 -16.57 -5.88 -16.46
C GLY A 208 -16.60 -7.28 -15.83
N SER A 209 -16.17 -7.46 -14.57
CA SER A 209 -16.07 -8.78 -13.95
C SER A 209 -16.01 -8.72 -12.43
N GLU A 210 -16.89 -9.43 -11.74
CA GLU A 210 -16.80 -9.57 -10.27
C GLU A 210 -15.56 -10.34 -9.80
N LYS A 211 -15.00 -11.18 -10.66
CA LYS A 211 -13.82 -12.00 -10.36
C LYS A 211 -12.51 -11.23 -10.50
N ILE A 212 -12.49 -10.16 -11.32
CA ILE A 212 -11.30 -9.33 -11.54
C ILE A 212 -11.37 -8.12 -10.62
N LYS A 213 -10.25 -7.82 -9.99
CA LYS A 213 -10.07 -6.64 -9.13
C LYS A 213 -9.08 -5.69 -9.79
N ARG A 214 -9.20 -4.40 -9.47
CA ARG A 214 -8.26 -3.37 -9.88
C ARG A 214 -7.48 -2.91 -8.66
N LEU A 215 -6.18 -2.76 -8.81
CA LEU A 215 -5.26 -2.25 -7.79
C LEU A 215 -4.55 -1.04 -8.37
N TYR A 216 -4.55 0.08 -7.66
CA TYR A 216 -3.93 1.32 -8.10
C TYR A 216 -3.56 2.22 -6.92
N GLN A 217 -2.61 3.12 -7.13
CA GLN A 217 -2.21 4.10 -6.13
C GLN A 217 -3.24 5.24 -6.05
N ILE A 218 -3.54 5.68 -4.83
CA ILE A 218 -4.35 6.88 -4.57
C ILE A 218 -3.60 7.95 -3.78
N LYS A 219 -2.47 7.58 -3.16
CA LYS A 219 -1.54 8.48 -2.50
C LYS A 219 -0.11 7.96 -2.61
N ASN A 220 0.83 8.86 -2.85
CA ASN A 220 2.26 8.59 -2.80
C ASN A 220 3.00 9.88 -2.40
N ASN A 221 3.63 9.87 -1.21
CA ASN A 221 4.42 11.00 -0.70
C ASN A 221 5.91 10.86 -1.03
N ILE A 222 6.34 9.73 -1.58
CA ILE A 222 7.75 9.41 -1.81
C ILE A 222 8.14 9.79 -3.24
N THR A 223 7.26 9.43 -4.18
CA THR A 223 7.40 9.71 -5.60
C THR A 223 6.09 10.25 -6.15
N GLU A 224 6.02 10.50 -7.43
CA GLU A 224 4.76 10.77 -8.10
C GLU A 224 3.85 9.54 -8.08
N ILE A 225 2.53 9.77 -8.03
CA ILE A 225 1.54 8.67 -8.09
C ILE A 225 1.71 7.93 -9.42
N ASP A 226 1.86 6.61 -9.35
CA ASP A 226 1.78 5.76 -10.53
C ASP A 226 0.32 5.62 -10.96
N ASP A 227 0.00 6.11 -12.16
CA ASP A 227 -1.35 6.02 -12.73
C ASP A 227 -1.69 4.61 -13.25
N THR A 228 -0.76 3.66 -13.16
CA THR A 228 -0.97 2.28 -13.60
C THR A 228 -2.07 1.62 -12.76
N VAL A 229 -3.02 1.01 -13.45
CA VAL A 229 -4.04 0.17 -12.84
C VAL A 229 -3.69 -1.29 -13.11
N TYR A 230 -3.39 -2.00 -12.04
CA TYR A 230 -3.12 -3.43 -12.10
C TYR A 230 -4.42 -4.21 -11.93
N ARG A 231 -4.64 -5.20 -12.77
CA ARG A 231 -5.81 -6.09 -12.66
C ARG A 231 -5.35 -7.42 -12.11
N PHE A 232 -6.07 -7.95 -11.13
CA PHE A 232 -5.77 -9.27 -10.58
C PHE A 232 -7.03 -10.09 -10.36
N LYS A 233 -6.90 -11.39 -10.47
CA LYS A 233 -7.95 -12.37 -10.25
C LYS A 233 -7.55 -13.26 -9.08
N LEU A 234 -8.41 -13.34 -8.08
CA LEU A 234 -8.31 -14.34 -7.03
C LEU A 234 -9.01 -15.61 -7.51
N THR A 235 -8.27 -16.70 -7.54
CA THR A 235 -8.82 -18.05 -7.78
C THR A 235 -8.92 -18.80 -6.45
N GLU A 236 -9.63 -19.92 -6.39
CA GLU A 236 -9.76 -20.72 -5.16
C GLU A 236 -8.43 -21.31 -4.69
N ALA A 237 -7.47 -21.50 -5.60
CA ALA A 237 -6.19 -22.14 -5.32
C ALA A 237 -4.98 -21.21 -5.47
N SER A 238 -5.14 -20.06 -6.11
CA SER A 238 -4.04 -19.12 -6.35
C SER A 238 -4.57 -17.72 -6.65
N ALA A 239 -3.70 -16.74 -6.59
CA ALA A 239 -3.99 -15.42 -7.10
C ALA A 239 -3.15 -15.17 -8.35
N GLU A 240 -3.83 -14.98 -9.46
CA GLU A 240 -3.23 -14.62 -10.73
C GLU A 240 -3.27 -13.11 -10.92
N PHE A 241 -2.10 -12.52 -11.11
CA PHE A 241 -1.97 -11.12 -11.44
C PHE A 241 -2.06 -10.95 -12.96
N LEU A 242 -3.11 -10.27 -13.39
CA LEU A 242 -3.32 -9.95 -14.80
C LEU A 242 -2.88 -8.51 -15.04
N VAL A 243 -1.66 -8.33 -15.50
CA VAL A 243 -1.18 -7.01 -15.91
C VAL A 243 -1.61 -6.76 -17.35
N THR A 244 -2.86 -6.40 -17.51
CA THR A 244 -3.36 -5.89 -18.79
C THR A 244 -4.08 -4.58 -18.52
N PRO A 245 -3.64 -3.47 -19.13
CA PRO A 245 -4.42 -2.24 -19.13
C PRO A 245 -5.82 -2.53 -19.64
N THR A 246 -6.84 -1.89 -19.07
CA THR A 246 -8.18 -1.95 -19.68
C THR A 246 -8.14 -1.30 -21.07
N ALA A 247 -9.06 -1.67 -21.95
CA ALA A 247 -9.18 -1.00 -23.25
C ALA A 247 -9.40 0.53 -23.09
N GLU A 248 -10.11 0.93 -22.03
CA GLU A 248 -10.34 2.33 -21.67
C GLU A 248 -9.05 3.02 -21.23
N GLU A 249 -8.24 2.38 -20.38
CA GLU A 249 -6.96 2.91 -19.91
C GLU A 249 -5.89 2.95 -21.01
N THR A 250 -5.86 1.96 -21.89
CA THR A 250 -5.02 1.98 -23.09
C THR A 250 -5.41 3.16 -23.99
N SER A 251 -6.74 3.36 -24.22
CA SER A 251 -7.26 4.48 -24.98
C SER A 251 -6.91 5.83 -24.35
N LEU A 252 -7.00 5.97 -23.03
CA LEU A 252 -6.61 7.20 -22.32
C LEU A 252 -5.10 7.47 -22.41
N LYS A 253 -4.27 6.45 -22.20
CA LYS A 253 -2.81 6.60 -22.37
C LYS A 253 -2.43 7.00 -23.80
N GLU A 254 -3.08 6.41 -24.80
CA GLU A 254 -2.87 6.77 -26.20
C GLU A 254 -3.35 8.19 -26.51
N LYS A 255 -4.48 8.62 -25.95
CA LYS A 255 -4.97 10.00 -26.09
C LYS A 255 -4.01 10.99 -25.46
N ARG A 256 -3.56 10.76 -24.24
CA ARG A 256 -2.53 11.59 -23.57
C ARG A 256 -1.25 11.69 -24.42
N ALA A 257 -0.77 10.56 -24.94
CA ALA A 257 0.42 10.52 -25.76
C ALA A 257 0.26 11.38 -27.03
N LYS A 258 -0.87 11.27 -27.73
CA LYS A 258 -1.21 12.07 -28.92
C LYS A 258 -1.27 13.58 -28.61
N ILE A 259 -1.94 13.95 -27.48
CA ILE A 259 -1.99 15.36 -27.06
C ILE A 259 -0.59 15.89 -26.75
N PHE A 260 0.24 15.11 -26.05
CA PHE A 260 1.60 15.46 -25.72
C PHE A 260 2.45 15.66 -27.00
N GLU A 261 2.44 14.70 -27.91
CA GLU A 261 3.20 14.74 -29.17
C GLU A 261 2.79 15.89 -30.07
N ALA A 262 1.47 16.17 -30.15
CA ALA A 262 0.96 17.28 -30.95
C ALA A 262 1.25 18.67 -30.37
N ASN A 263 1.65 18.78 -29.10
CA ASN A 263 1.83 20.03 -28.38
C ASN A 263 3.18 20.10 -27.65
N ILE A 264 4.20 19.40 -28.14
CA ILE A 264 5.51 19.24 -27.47
C ILE A 264 6.25 20.57 -27.25
N ASP A 265 5.92 21.59 -28.01
CA ASP A 265 6.43 22.96 -27.94
C ASP A 265 5.80 23.79 -26.79
N LYS A 266 4.69 23.36 -26.24
CA LYS A 266 3.99 24.06 -25.16
C LYS A 266 4.62 23.74 -23.80
N SER A 267 4.31 24.57 -22.80
CA SER A 267 4.70 24.30 -21.40
C SER A 267 4.00 23.08 -20.84
N ASP A 268 4.60 22.45 -19.81
CA ASP A 268 4.05 21.28 -19.15
C ASP A 268 2.65 21.52 -18.59
N LYS A 269 2.38 22.75 -18.14
CA LYS A 269 1.07 23.14 -17.60
C LYS A 269 0.03 23.24 -18.72
N GLU A 270 0.35 23.86 -19.84
CA GLU A 270 -0.56 23.97 -20.99
C GLU A 270 -0.92 22.61 -21.57
N ILE A 271 0.05 21.70 -21.68
CA ILE A 271 -0.21 20.32 -22.12
C ILE A 271 -1.15 19.61 -21.13
N ALA A 272 -0.87 19.77 -19.83
CA ALA A 272 -1.70 19.14 -18.78
C ALA A 272 -3.13 19.70 -18.78
N GLU A 273 -3.33 20.98 -19.04
CA GLU A 273 -4.66 21.62 -19.20
C GLU A 273 -5.40 21.08 -20.44
N LEU A 274 -4.72 20.85 -21.55
CA LEU A 274 -5.30 20.22 -22.73
C LEU A 274 -5.74 18.77 -22.46
N ILE A 275 -4.93 18.01 -21.73
CA ILE A 275 -5.32 16.65 -21.31
C ILE A 275 -6.51 16.70 -20.36
N LEU A 276 -6.58 17.66 -19.45
CA LEU A 276 -7.68 17.81 -18.50
C LEU A 276 -9.04 18.06 -19.16
N ILE A 277 -9.07 18.72 -20.32
CA ILE A 277 -10.30 18.92 -21.11
C ILE A 277 -10.87 17.57 -21.56
N GLU A 278 -10.02 16.64 -21.97
CA GLU A 278 -10.43 15.30 -22.40
C GLU A 278 -10.68 14.34 -21.22
N GLU A 279 -10.09 14.66 -20.06
CA GLU A 279 -10.17 13.84 -18.85
C GLU A 279 -10.54 14.69 -17.61
N PRO A 280 -11.77 15.21 -17.54
CA PRO A 280 -12.18 16.16 -16.49
C PRO A 280 -12.17 15.58 -15.07
N THR A 281 -12.05 14.27 -14.93
CA THR A 281 -11.91 13.58 -13.63
C THR A 281 -10.47 13.48 -13.12
N SER A 282 -9.49 13.89 -13.93
CA SER A 282 -8.08 13.94 -13.55
C SER A 282 -7.76 15.20 -12.77
N TYR A 283 -6.69 15.17 -11.95
CA TYR A 283 -6.20 16.35 -11.25
C TYR A 283 -5.07 17.00 -12.03
N LEU A 284 -5.14 18.32 -12.23
CA LEU A 284 -4.17 19.09 -13.02
C LEU A 284 -2.73 18.84 -12.58
N HIS A 285 -2.45 18.81 -11.26
CA HIS A 285 -1.09 18.59 -10.75
C HIS A 285 -0.53 17.21 -11.14
N ASN A 286 -1.37 16.16 -11.17
CA ASN A 286 -0.97 14.82 -11.60
C ASN A 286 -0.63 14.79 -13.11
N LEU A 287 -1.41 15.53 -13.91
CA LEU A 287 -1.16 15.63 -15.35
C LEU A 287 0.11 16.42 -15.66
N VAL A 288 0.38 17.50 -14.92
CA VAL A 288 1.65 18.25 -15.03
C VAL A 288 2.85 17.33 -14.71
N ALA A 289 2.72 16.54 -13.64
CA ALA A 289 3.74 15.57 -13.26
C ALA A 289 3.96 14.49 -14.34
N TRP A 290 2.88 13.99 -14.93
CA TRP A 290 2.94 13.02 -16.04
C TRP A 290 3.64 13.63 -17.27
N VAL A 291 3.32 14.87 -17.66
CA VAL A 291 3.97 15.58 -18.80
C VAL A 291 5.47 15.73 -18.55
N LYS A 292 5.88 16.14 -17.33
CA LYS A 292 7.29 16.27 -16.97
C LYS A 292 8.06 14.95 -17.09
N ARG A 293 7.45 13.83 -16.66
CA ARG A 293 8.06 12.50 -16.84
C ARG A 293 8.24 12.16 -18.31
N ARG A 294 7.22 12.39 -19.13
CA ARG A 294 7.25 12.09 -20.56
C ARG A 294 8.31 12.89 -21.33
N ARG A 295 8.62 14.12 -20.87
CA ARG A 295 9.71 14.93 -21.47
C ARG A 295 11.12 14.41 -21.14
N LYS A 296 11.29 13.67 -20.06
CA LYS A 296 12.58 13.18 -19.59
C LYS A 296 12.96 11.81 -20.19
N GLY A 297 11.99 11.06 -20.67
CA GLY A 297 12.18 9.74 -21.32
C GLY A 297 11.94 9.79 -22.79
#